data_c6339f56e3ff7d1d4d46f3e6a875022e
#
_entry.id   c6339f56e3ff7d1d4d46f3e6a875022e
#
_cell.length_a   1.000
_cell.length_b   1.000
_cell.length_c   1.000
_cell.angle_alpha   90.00
_cell.angle_beta   90.00
_cell.angle_gamma   90.00
#
_symmetry.space_group_name_H-M   'P 1'
#
loop_
_entity.id
_entity.type
_entity.pdbx_description
1 polymer ?
#
loop_
_entity_poly.entity_id
_entity_poly.type
_entity_poly.pdbx_seq_one_letter_code
_entity_poly.pdbx_strand_id
1 'polypeptide(L)'
;MPATISVGRMRVNGVIDPGLVMASEDVDGMELLSFPVKALREQILECQNCLPGGEFVSVGEIKKSLSKWNGRPITIDHPRNGSGDLEFANRDAKFLESVKVGFIDNARFINGFLWVDAHLSRTLAATTTEGRGIIAALLGDGPDVEVSTGYGMELDFRSGSFEDQRYHYAQSDIHPDHLALLPIGVGGAC
;
A
#
# COMPACT_ATOMS: atom_id res chain seq x y z
N MET A 1 15.89 15.76 12.15
CA MET A 1 14.77 15.25 12.99
C MET A 1 14.61 13.79 12.65
N PRO A 2 14.24 12.89 13.59
CA PRO A 2 13.98 11.51 13.21
C PRO A 2 12.80 11.47 12.24
N ALA A 3 12.93 10.70 11.15
CA ALA A 3 11.85 10.49 10.20
C ALA A 3 10.63 9.92 10.95
N THR A 4 9.52 10.62 10.88
CA THR A 4 8.26 10.14 11.45
C THR A 4 7.70 9.14 10.46
N ILE A 5 7.49 7.89 10.89
CA ILE A 5 6.81 6.87 10.09
C ILE A 5 5.35 7.27 10.03
N SER A 6 4.89 7.76 8.90
CA SER A 6 3.47 7.89 8.61
C SER A 6 3.05 6.71 7.74
N VAL A 7 2.18 5.89 8.26
CA VAL A 7 1.51 4.84 7.49
C VAL A 7 0.25 5.49 6.95
N GLY A 8 0.33 5.97 5.72
CA GLY A 8 -0.84 6.44 4.99
C GLY A 8 -1.74 5.23 4.70
N ARG A 9 -2.92 5.20 5.28
CA ARG A 9 -3.96 4.24 4.93
C ARG A 9 -4.86 4.93 3.92
N MET A 10 -5.04 4.31 2.78
CA MET A 10 -5.89 4.82 1.72
C MET A 10 -7.04 3.85 1.46
N ARG A 11 -8.27 4.33 1.56
CA ARG A 11 -9.37 3.69 0.87
C ARG A 11 -9.19 3.94 -0.62
N VAL A 12 -8.73 2.95 -1.34
CA VAL A 12 -8.99 2.90 -2.75
C VAL A 12 -10.39 2.31 -2.88
N ASN A 13 -11.37 3.14 -3.21
CA ASN A 13 -12.60 2.65 -3.83
C ASN A 13 -12.25 2.14 -5.24
N GLY A 14 -11.33 1.22 -5.32
CA GLY A 14 -10.94 0.48 -6.48
C GLY A 14 -11.19 -0.96 -6.10
N VAL A 15 -12.38 -1.43 -6.41
CA VAL A 15 -12.68 -2.84 -6.57
C VAL A 15 -11.57 -3.38 -7.47
N ILE A 16 -10.76 -4.30 -6.94
CA ILE A 16 -9.91 -5.10 -7.83
C ILE A 16 -10.91 -5.89 -8.64
N ASP A 17 -11.04 -5.54 -9.93
CA ASP A 17 -11.92 -6.28 -10.83
C ASP A 17 -11.41 -7.73 -10.91
N PRO A 18 -12.15 -8.72 -10.38
CA PRO A 18 -11.71 -10.12 -10.44
C PRO A 18 -11.43 -10.59 -11.87
N GLY A 19 -12.07 -9.96 -12.87
CA GLY A 19 -11.82 -10.22 -14.29
C GLY A 19 -10.44 -9.76 -14.78
N LEU A 20 -9.72 -8.94 -14.00
CA LEU A 20 -8.35 -8.49 -14.30
C LEU A 20 -7.28 -9.27 -13.51
N VAL A 21 -7.67 -10.17 -12.62
CA VAL A 21 -6.72 -11.03 -11.90
C VAL A 21 -6.28 -12.15 -12.84
N MET A 22 -4.98 -12.19 -13.12
CA MET A 22 -4.36 -13.23 -13.93
C MET A 22 -3.56 -14.17 -13.04
N ALA A 23 -3.81 -15.47 -13.15
CA ALA A 23 -2.92 -16.49 -12.61
C ALA A 23 -1.79 -16.76 -13.61
N SER A 24 -0.56 -16.72 -13.13
CA SER A 24 0.63 -17.06 -13.91
C SER A 24 1.62 -17.84 -13.05
N GLU A 25 2.45 -18.67 -13.72
CA GLU A 25 3.66 -19.19 -13.10
C GLU A 25 4.81 -18.22 -13.42
N ASP A 26 5.68 -17.98 -12.44
CA ASP A 26 6.93 -17.29 -12.70
C ASP A 26 8.00 -18.25 -13.25
N VAL A 27 9.21 -17.70 -13.48
CA VAL A 27 10.35 -18.48 -14.02
C VAL A 27 10.80 -19.60 -13.08
N ASP A 28 10.50 -19.48 -11.77
CA ASP A 28 10.87 -20.44 -10.71
C ASP A 28 9.71 -21.39 -10.32
N GLY A 29 8.59 -21.34 -11.07
CA GLY A 29 7.41 -22.17 -10.82
C GLY A 29 6.55 -21.72 -9.65
N MET A 30 6.71 -20.47 -9.19
CA MET A 30 5.79 -19.88 -8.20
C MET A 30 4.47 -19.50 -8.86
N GLU A 31 3.36 -19.91 -8.26
CA GLU A 31 2.05 -19.42 -8.68
C GLU A 31 1.84 -17.99 -8.19
N LEU A 32 1.70 -17.07 -9.14
CA LEU A 32 1.42 -15.66 -8.89
C LEU A 32 -0.02 -15.32 -9.29
N LEU A 33 -0.67 -14.49 -8.48
CA LEU A 33 -1.84 -13.73 -8.89
C LEU A 33 -1.40 -12.31 -9.18
N SER A 34 -1.59 -11.87 -10.42
CA SER A 34 -1.18 -10.55 -10.89
C SER A 34 -2.41 -9.69 -11.18
N PHE A 35 -2.43 -8.46 -10.66
CA PHE A 35 -3.56 -7.55 -10.82
C PHE A 35 -3.13 -6.09 -10.68
N PRO A 36 -3.78 -5.16 -11.41
CA PRO A 36 -3.52 -3.73 -11.28
C PRO A 36 -4.16 -3.16 -10.01
N VAL A 37 -3.45 -2.25 -9.35
CA VAL A 37 -3.90 -1.60 -8.12
C VAL A 37 -3.77 -0.08 -8.23
N LYS A 38 -4.82 0.65 -7.85
CA LYS A 38 -4.74 2.08 -7.55
C LYS A 38 -4.15 2.23 -6.15
N ALA A 39 -2.90 2.64 -6.03
CA ALA A 39 -2.17 2.60 -4.77
C ALA A 39 -2.20 3.94 -4.00
N LEU A 40 -2.20 5.07 -4.69
CA LEU A 40 -2.18 6.40 -4.06
C LEU A 40 -2.76 7.46 -5.00
N ARG A 41 -3.37 8.52 -4.45
CA ARG A 41 -3.82 9.70 -5.20
C ARG A 41 -3.47 10.98 -4.45
N GLU A 42 -3.61 12.12 -5.10
CA GLU A 42 -3.60 13.41 -4.45
C GLU A 42 -4.79 13.53 -3.50
N GLN A 43 -4.52 13.85 -2.24
CA GLN A 43 -5.56 13.96 -1.21
C GLN A 43 -5.01 14.54 0.09
N ILE A 44 -5.90 14.86 1.01
CA ILE A 44 -5.57 15.12 2.41
C ILE A 44 -5.81 13.82 3.19
N LEU A 45 -4.80 13.37 3.93
CA LEU A 45 -4.86 12.19 4.78
C LEU A 45 -5.20 12.61 6.21
N GLU A 46 -6.26 12.00 6.76
CA GLU A 46 -6.63 12.06 8.16
C GLU A 46 -6.66 10.63 8.68
N CYS A 47 -5.56 10.16 9.20
CA CYS A 47 -5.40 8.77 9.63
C CYS A 47 -5.01 8.70 11.12
N GLN A 48 -5.13 7.50 11.71
CA GLN A 48 -4.82 7.28 13.13
C GLN A 48 -3.39 7.73 13.51
N ASN A 49 -2.44 7.64 12.56
CA ASN A 49 -1.04 8.01 12.75
C ASN A 49 -0.67 9.33 12.06
N CYS A 50 -1.64 10.03 11.48
CA CYS A 50 -1.44 11.36 10.91
C CYS A 50 -1.44 12.42 12.03
N LEU A 51 -0.75 13.53 11.79
CA LEU A 51 -0.84 14.67 12.69
C LEU A 51 -2.23 15.32 12.59
N PRO A 52 -2.76 15.84 13.71
CA PRO A 52 -4.06 16.53 13.71
C PRO A 52 -4.04 17.72 12.74
N GLY A 53 -5.08 17.84 11.92
CA GLY A 53 -5.24 18.93 10.96
C GLY A 53 -4.90 18.59 9.51
N GLY A 54 -4.70 17.31 9.21
CA GLY A 54 -4.57 16.78 7.85
C GLY A 54 -3.16 16.91 7.26
N GLU A 55 -2.77 15.90 6.52
CA GLU A 55 -1.49 15.79 5.81
C GLU A 55 -1.75 15.69 4.31
N PHE A 56 -1.39 16.74 3.56
CA PHE A 56 -1.61 16.78 2.12
C PHE A 56 -0.50 16.04 1.36
N VAL A 57 -0.89 15.09 0.54
CA VAL A 57 -0.02 14.43 -0.42
C VAL A 57 -0.31 14.96 -1.82
N SER A 58 0.68 15.55 -2.48
CA SER A 58 0.51 16.18 -3.79
C SER A 58 0.85 15.24 -4.94
N VAL A 59 0.24 15.49 -6.11
CA VAL A 59 0.63 14.83 -7.38
C VAL A 59 2.12 14.95 -7.65
N GLY A 60 2.72 16.09 -7.31
CA GLY A 60 4.15 16.33 -7.50
C GLY A 60 5.01 15.33 -6.74
N GLU A 61 4.71 15.10 -5.46
CA GLU A 61 5.44 14.15 -4.62
C GLU A 61 5.18 12.69 -5.02
N ILE A 62 3.94 12.36 -5.38
CA ILE A 62 3.61 11.03 -5.92
C ILE A 62 4.45 10.75 -7.18
N LYS A 63 4.49 11.68 -8.13
CA LYS A 63 5.26 11.51 -9.38
C LYS A 63 6.77 11.40 -9.14
N LYS A 64 7.33 12.14 -8.19
CA LYS A 64 8.75 12.03 -7.81
C LYS A 64 9.10 10.66 -7.25
N SER A 65 8.14 10.01 -6.57
CA SER A 65 8.35 8.71 -5.94
C SER A 65 8.14 7.51 -6.88
N LEU A 66 7.62 7.69 -8.10
CA LEU A 66 7.16 6.60 -8.99
C LEU A 66 8.15 5.45 -9.11
N SER A 67 9.40 5.73 -9.49
CA SER A 67 10.40 4.68 -9.69
C SER A 67 10.75 3.92 -8.41
N LYS A 68 10.56 4.56 -7.25
CA LYS A 68 10.88 3.98 -5.94
C LYS A 68 9.86 2.92 -5.52
N TRP A 69 8.67 2.86 -6.13
CA TRP A 69 7.63 1.86 -5.84
C TRP A 69 7.94 0.48 -6.42
N ASN A 70 8.67 0.42 -7.53
CA ASN A 70 9.00 -0.85 -8.17
C ASN A 70 9.86 -1.73 -7.28
N GLY A 71 9.51 -3.02 -7.19
CA GLY A 71 10.17 -4.02 -6.36
C GLY A 71 9.80 -3.97 -4.87
N ARG A 72 8.89 -3.08 -4.46
CA ARG A 72 8.45 -3.05 -3.06
C ARG A 72 7.60 -4.28 -2.73
N PRO A 73 7.73 -4.81 -1.49
CA PRO A 73 7.01 -6.01 -1.09
C PRO A 73 5.51 -5.77 -0.98
N ILE A 74 4.75 -6.84 -1.21
CA ILE A 74 3.36 -6.97 -0.77
C ILE A 74 3.37 -7.67 0.58
N THR A 75 2.54 -7.19 1.51
CA THR A 75 2.32 -7.78 2.83
C THR A 75 0.85 -8.09 3.06
N ILE A 76 0.54 -9.02 3.96
CA ILE A 76 -0.82 -9.20 4.47
C ILE A 76 -0.94 -8.33 5.72
N ASP A 77 -1.81 -7.31 5.64
CA ASP A 77 -1.86 -6.19 6.58
C ASP A 77 -0.52 -5.42 6.69
N HIS A 78 -0.52 -4.33 7.45
CA HIS A 78 0.69 -3.58 7.74
C HIS A 78 1.59 -4.37 8.71
N PRO A 79 2.89 -4.52 8.41
CA PRO A 79 3.82 -5.18 9.29
C PRO A 79 3.87 -4.53 10.68
N ARG A 80 4.00 -5.37 11.71
CA ARG A 80 4.09 -4.92 13.10
C ARG A 80 5.26 -5.56 13.79
N ASN A 81 5.85 -4.83 14.73
CA ASN A 81 6.89 -5.38 15.63
C ASN A 81 6.27 -6.27 16.72
N GLY A 82 7.12 -6.86 17.55
CA GLY A 82 6.69 -7.72 18.66
C GLY A 82 5.85 -7.01 19.75
N SER A 83 5.81 -5.68 19.77
CA SER A 83 4.95 -4.87 20.64
C SER A 83 3.62 -4.49 20.00
N GLY A 84 3.40 -4.85 18.73
CA GLY A 84 2.20 -4.53 17.97
C GLY A 84 2.24 -3.17 17.27
N ASP A 85 3.36 -2.42 17.36
CA ASP A 85 3.52 -1.15 16.66
C ASP A 85 3.81 -1.38 15.19
N LEU A 86 3.37 -0.43 14.35
CA LEU A 86 3.66 -0.45 12.91
C LEU A 86 5.17 -0.42 12.67
N GLU A 87 5.61 -1.20 11.71
CA GLU A 87 7.01 -1.36 11.35
C GLU A 87 7.22 -1.29 9.84
N PHE A 88 8.39 -0.86 9.38
CA PHE A 88 8.76 -0.95 7.98
C PHE A 88 8.99 -2.41 7.57
N ALA A 89 8.40 -2.84 6.46
CA ALA A 89 8.65 -4.17 5.90
C ALA A 89 10.14 -4.37 5.57
N ASN A 90 10.81 -3.32 5.12
CA ASN A 90 12.23 -3.32 4.75
C ASN A 90 13.16 -2.99 5.94
N ARG A 91 12.71 -3.13 7.20
CA ARG A 91 13.53 -2.87 8.39
C ARG A 91 14.86 -3.64 8.38
N ASP A 92 14.79 -4.92 8.09
CA ASP A 92 15.94 -5.81 7.89
C ASP A 92 15.54 -7.02 7.03
N ALA A 93 16.51 -7.74 6.46
CA ALA A 93 16.28 -8.84 5.54
C ALA A 93 15.44 -9.98 6.14
N LYS A 94 15.68 -10.34 7.40
CA LYS A 94 14.96 -11.42 8.09
C LYS A 94 13.49 -11.05 8.33
N PHE A 95 13.24 -9.80 8.72
CA PHE A 95 11.87 -9.31 8.91
C PHE A 95 11.13 -9.23 7.57
N LEU A 96 11.78 -8.68 6.54
CA LEU A 96 11.23 -8.64 5.20
C LEU A 96 10.82 -10.04 4.71
N GLU A 97 11.69 -11.03 4.88
CA GLU A 97 11.43 -12.41 4.48
C GLU A 97 10.24 -13.03 5.23
N SER A 98 9.99 -12.60 6.47
CA SER A 98 8.88 -13.09 7.29
C SER A 98 7.52 -12.47 6.95
N VAL A 99 7.49 -11.29 6.33
CA VAL A 99 6.24 -10.55 6.05
C VAL A 99 5.89 -10.44 4.56
N LYS A 100 6.87 -10.63 3.68
CA LYS A 100 6.69 -10.51 2.24
C LYS A 100 5.92 -11.69 1.68
N VAL A 101 4.81 -11.39 0.97
CA VAL A 101 4.01 -12.38 0.23
C VAL A 101 3.98 -12.13 -1.28
N GLY A 102 4.70 -11.12 -1.75
CA GLY A 102 4.74 -10.75 -3.16
C GLY A 102 5.52 -9.46 -3.39
N PHE A 103 5.37 -8.88 -4.55
CA PHE A 103 6.01 -7.60 -4.91
C PHE A 103 5.13 -6.81 -5.87
N ILE A 104 5.45 -5.52 -6.01
CA ILE A 104 4.80 -4.64 -6.99
C ILE A 104 5.81 -4.13 -8.00
N ASP A 105 5.36 -3.87 -9.22
CA ASP A 105 6.15 -3.23 -10.26
C ASP A 105 5.30 -2.32 -11.17
N ASN A 106 5.89 -1.89 -12.30
CA ASN A 106 5.23 -1.09 -13.32
C ASN A 106 4.49 0.13 -12.75
N ALA A 107 5.13 0.82 -11.79
CA ALA A 107 4.57 2.01 -11.16
C ALA A 107 4.40 3.13 -12.19
N ARG A 108 3.17 3.64 -12.34
CA ARG A 108 2.77 4.65 -13.32
C ARG A 108 1.71 5.59 -12.76
N PHE A 109 1.69 6.82 -13.26
CA PHE A 109 0.69 7.80 -12.85
C PHE A 109 -0.32 8.00 -13.98
N ILE A 110 -1.56 7.58 -13.77
CA ILE A 110 -2.63 7.61 -14.78
C ILE A 110 -3.91 8.13 -14.12
N ASN A 111 -4.55 9.13 -14.76
CA ASN A 111 -5.84 9.67 -14.35
C ASN A 111 -5.92 10.06 -12.85
N GLY A 112 -4.87 10.71 -12.34
CA GLY A 112 -4.84 11.20 -10.95
C GLY A 112 -4.39 10.17 -9.91
N PHE A 113 -4.07 8.93 -10.30
CA PHE A 113 -3.67 7.85 -9.41
C PHE A 113 -2.28 7.32 -9.72
N LEU A 114 -1.55 6.96 -8.67
CA LEU A 114 -0.47 5.99 -8.75
C LEU A 114 -1.08 4.61 -8.97
N TRP A 115 -0.75 3.99 -10.08
CA TRP A 115 -1.04 2.60 -10.36
C TRP A 115 0.22 1.76 -10.22
N VAL A 116 0.07 0.55 -9.74
CA VAL A 116 1.10 -0.49 -9.71
C VAL A 116 0.50 -1.81 -10.17
N ASP A 117 1.32 -2.69 -10.68
CA ASP A 117 0.93 -4.08 -10.91
C ASP A 117 1.41 -4.90 -9.71
N ALA A 118 0.48 -5.57 -9.04
CA ALA A 118 0.72 -6.38 -7.86
C ALA A 118 0.87 -7.85 -8.27
N HIS A 119 1.88 -8.53 -7.73
CA HIS A 119 2.20 -9.94 -7.97
C HIS A 119 2.23 -10.67 -6.64
N LEU A 120 1.11 -11.30 -6.28
CA LEU A 120 0.92 -12.02 -5.02
C LEU A 120 1.30 -13.49 -5.18
N SER A 121 2.24 -13.98 -4.39
CA SER A 121 2.53 -15.42 -4.31
C SER A 121 1.42 -16.15 -3.57
N ARG A 122 0.72 -17.04 -4.27
CA ARG A 122 -0.34 -17.87 -3.66
C ARG A 122 0.19 -18.74 -2.53
N THR A 123 1.36 -19.32 -2.72
CA THR A 123 2.00 -20.18 -1.71
C THR A 123 2.32 -19.41 -0.43
N LEU A 124 2.98 -18.26 -0.55
CA LEU A 124 3.34 -17.45 0.63
C LEU A 124 2.10 -16.86 1.32
N ALA A 125 1.16 -16.31 0.56
CA ALA A 125 -0.06 -15.74 1.13
C ALA A 125 -0.92 -16.81 1.82
N ALA A 126 -1.00 -18.04 1.28
CA ALA A 126 -1.78 -19.13 1.87
C ALA A 126 -1.26 -19.64 3.22
N THR A 127 -0.09 -19.19 3.67
CA THR A 127 0.45 -19.57 5.00
C THR A 127 -0.37 -19.00 6.16
N THR A 128 -1.12 -17.92 5.93
CA THR A 128 -1.99 -17.29 6.94
C THR A 128 -3.47 -17.48 6.60
N THR A 129 -4.35 -17.35 7.59
CA THR A 129 -5.81 -17.38 7.39
C THR A 129 -6.27 -16.18 6.59
N GLU A 130 -5.76 -15.00 6.90
CA GLU A 130 -6.06 -13.74 6.23
C GLU A 130 -5.65 -13.79 4.76
N GLY A 131 -4.46 -14.30 4.47
CA GLY A 131 -3.96 -14.45 3.11
C GLY A 131 -4.79 -15.44 2.28
N ARG A 132 -5.28 -16.54 2.86
CA ARG A 132 -6.22 -17.45 2.19
C ARG A 132 -7.53 -16.75 1.85
N GLY A 133 -8.07 -15.93 2.78
CA GLY A 133 -9.25 -15.11 2.54
C GLY A 133 -9.07 -14.13 1.40
N ILE A 134 -7.92 -13.45 1.34
CA ILE A 134 -7.56 -12.53 0.25
C ILE A 134 -7.47 -13.28 -1.10
N ILE A 135 -6.80 -14.44 -1.14
CA ILE A 135 -6.72 -15.25 -2.37
C ILE A 135 -8.12 -15.63 -2.87
N ALA A 136 -9.00 -16.10 -1.98
CA ALA A 136 -10.38 -16.46 -2.36
C ALA A 136 -11.14 -15.25 -2.92
N ALA A 137 -11.03 -14.10 -2.27
CA ALA A 137 -11.66 -12.87 -2.73
C ALA A 137 -11.13 -12.39 -4.10
N LEU A 138 -9.81 -12.45 -4.32
CA LEU A 138 -9.20 -12.12 -5.61
C LEU A 138 -9.62 -13.06 -6.74
N LEU A 139 -9.95 -14.31 -6.43
CA LEU A 139 -10.46 -15.29 -7.40
C LEU A 139 -11.97 -15.23 -7.62
N GLY A 140 -12.65 -14.25 -7.00
CA GLY A 140 -14.09 -14.02 -7.17
C GLY A 140 -15.00 -14.72 -6.15
N ASP A 141 -14.43 -15.38 -5.15
CA ASP A 141 -15.17 -16.14 -4.13
C ASP A 141 -15.39 -15.35 -2.82
N GLY A 142 -15.29 -14.02 -2.87
CA GLY A 142 -15.37 -13.22 -1.65
C GLY A 142 -15.66 -11.74 -1.89
N PRO A 143 -15.68 -10.94 -0.80
CA PRO A 143 -15.83 -9.50 -0.86
C PRO A 143 -14.58 -8.82 -1.40
N ASP A 144 -14.71 -7.53 -1.72
CA ASP A 144 -13.62 -6.70 -2.20
C ASP A 144 -12.40 -6.72 -1.27
N VAL A 145 -11.21 -6.74 -1.85
CA VAL A 145 -9.95 -6.61 -1.13
C VAL A 145 -9.52 -5.15 -1.13
N GLU A 146 -9.39 -4.57 0.06
CA GLU A 146 -8.84 -3.24 0.21
C GLU A 146 -7.30 -3.28 0.28
N VAL A 147 -6.67 -2.21 -0.18
CA VAL A 147 -5.22 -2.04 -0.13
C VAL A 147 -4.84 -0.81 0.67
N SER A 148 -3.62 -0.81 1.20
CA SER A 148 -3.04 0.33 1.88
C SER A 148 -1.55 0.44 1.55
N THR A 149 -1.06 1.67 1.40
CA THR A 149 0.36 1.91 1.14
C THR A 149 1.11 2.23 2.42
N GLY A 150 2.25 1.57 2.64
CA GLY A 150 3.22 1.93 3.67
C GLY A 150 4.39 2.69 3.05
N TYR A 151 4.71 3.87 3.58
CA TYR A 151 5.85 4.67 3.14
C TYR A 151 6.34 5.61 4.24
N GLY A 152 7.63 5.95 4.18
CA GLY A 152 8.20 7.05 4.95
C GLY A 152 8.09 8.35 4.16
N MET A 153 8.05 9.48 4.84
CA MET A 153 8.02 10.82 4.23
C MET A 153 8.54 11.86 5.22
N GLU A 154 8.83 13.04 4.72
CA GLU A 154 9.04 14.24 5.52
C GLU A 154 7.74 15.04 5.59
N LEU A 155 7.48 15.69 6.73
CA LEU A 155 6.34 16.57 6.93
C LEU A 155 6.80 18.03 6.99
N ASP A 156 6.34 18.81 6.03
CA ASP A 156 6.50 20.26 6.01
C ASP A 156 5.34 20.93 6.75
N PHE A 157 5.64 21.84 7.68
CA PHE A 157 4.66 22.73 8.27
C PHE A 157 4.19 23.77 7.24
N ARG A 158 3.23 23.36 6.42
CA ARG A 158 2.69 24.20 5.35
C ARG A 158 1.19 24.01 5.24
N SER A 159 0.44 25.00 5.72
CA SER A 159 -1.02 24.99 5.64
C SER A 159 -1.51 25.36 4.23
N GLY A 160 -2.65 24.80 3.86
CA GLY A 160 -3.32 25.06 2.61
C GLY A 160 -4.73 24.49 2.58
N SER A 161 -5.29 24.37 1.38
CA SER A 161 -6.56 23.70 1.13
C SER A 161 -6.51 22.90 -0.16
N PHE A 162 -7.22 21.78 -0.19
CA PHE A 162 -7.42 20.94 -1.36
C PHE A 162 -8.86 20.41 -1.32
N GLU A 163 -9.61 20.52 -2.43
CA GLU A 163 -11.04 20.14 -2.53
C GLU A 163 -11.88 20.67 -1.35
N ASP A 164 -11.74 21.99 -1.03
CA ASP A 164 -12.42 22.69 0.08
C ASP A 164 -12.08 22.20 1.50
N GLN A 165 -11.21 21.21 1.65
CA GLN A 165 -10.69 20.73 2.93
C GLN A 165 -9.36 21.43 3.25
N ARG A 166 -9.17 21.83 4.52
CA ARG A 166 -7.91 22.42 4.99
C ARG A 166 -6.94 21.35 5.44
N TYR A 167 -5.63 21.63 5.25
CA TYR A 167 -4.55 20.84 5.82
C TYR A 167 -3.51 21.74 6.50
N HIS A 168 -2.79 21.19 7.46
CA HIS A 168 -1.73 21.90 8.19
C HIS A 168 -0.33 21.43 7.82
N TYR A 169 -0.21 20.29 7.20
CA TYR A 169 1.06 19.67 6.82
C TYR A 169 1.02 19.25 5.35
N ALA A 170 2.16 19.33 4.69
CA ALA A 170 2.34 18.74 3.37
C ALA A 170 3.41 17.64 3.44
N GLN A 171 3.11 16.50 2.84
CA GLN A 171 4.08 15.41 2.72
C GLN A 171 5.07 15.70 1.60
N SER A 172 6.34 15.44 1.87
CA SER A 172 7.44 15.54 0.90
C SER A 172 8.39 14.35 1.04
N ASP A 173 9.25 14.17 0.05
CA ASP A 173 10.26 13.09 -0.01
C ASP A 173 9.69 11.70 0.33
N ILE A 174 8.69 11.27 -0.44
CA ILE A 174 8.04 9.97 -0.25
C ILE A 174 9.02 8.83 -0.54
N HIS A 175 9.20 7.97 0.46
CA HIS A 175 9.99 6.74 0.42
C HIS A 175 9.10 5.51 0.55
N PRO A 176 8.65 4.89 -0.55
CA PRO A 176 7.82 3.69 -0.52
C PRO A 176 8.47 2.54 0.24
N ASP A 177 7.67 1.84 1.05
CA ASP A 177 8.11 0.67 1.79
C ASP A 177 7.38 -0.60 1.36
N HIS A 178 6.04 -0.63 1.40
CA HIS A 178 5.23 -1.81 1.04
C HIS A 178 3.84 -1.45 0.53
N LEU A 179 3.19 -2.42 -0.11
CA LEU A 179 1.75 -2.45 -0.36
C LEU A 179 1.12 -3.50 0.56
N ALA A 180 0.24 -3.08 1.45
CA ALA A 180 -0.54 -3.99 2.29
C ALA A 180 -1.84 -4.38 1.60
N LEU A 181 -2.12 -5.68 1.49
CA LEU A 181 -3.47 -6.19 1.22
C LEU A 181 -4.14 -6.35 2.58
N LEU A 182 -5.25 -5.65 2.79
CA LEU A 182 -5.92 -5.65 4.08
C LEU A 182 -6.76 -6.92 4.27
N PRO A 183 -6.79 -7.49 5.49
CA PRO A 183 -7.67 -8.61 5.80
C PRO A 183 -9.12 -8.27 5.47
N ILE A 184 -9.89 -9.25 5.05
CA ILE A 184 -11.30 -9.09 4.68
C ILE A 184 -12.09 -8.46 5.84
N GLY A 185 -12.84 -7.39 5.53
CA GLY A 185 -13.62 -6.63 6.52
C GLY A 185 -12.81 -5.59 7.31
N VAL A 186 -11.51 -5.47 7.07
CA VAL A 186 -10.68 -4.38 7.60
C VAL A 186 -10.70 -3.25 6.59
N GLY A 187 -11.34 -2.15 6.94
CA GLY A 187 -11.33 -0.93 6.12
C GLY A 187 -9.99 -0.21 6.18
N GLY A 188 -9.57 0.36 5.07
CA GLY A 188 -8.50 1.34 5.04
C GLY A 188 -8.84 2.55 5.92
N ALA A 189 -7.86 3.24 6.47
CA ALA A 189 -8.07 4.28 7.48
C ALA A 189 -8.35 5.68 6.91
N CYS A 190 -8.71 5.82 5.65
CA CYS A 190 -9.07 7.12 5.07
C CYS A 190 -10.34 7.02 4.25
#